data_31935dd53a0847913af044e61075110a
#
_entry.id   31935dd53a0847913af044e61075110a
#
_cell.length_a   1.000
_cell.length_b   1.000
_cell.length_c   1.000
_cell.angle_alpha   90.00
_cell.angle_beta   90.00
_cell.angle_gamma   90.00
#
_symmetry.space_group_name_H-M   'P 1'
#
loop_
_entity.id
_entity.type
_entity.pdbx_description
1 polymer ?
#
loop_
_entity_poly.entity_id
_entity_poly.type
_entity_poly.pdbx_seq_one_letter_code
_entity_poly.pdbx_strand_id
1 'polypeptide(L)'
;LDLLQGARQELDEQRARAEKSREDALEAAARADEALTALSAAKSQQESFARQVRTRLDEKLADAYYLSQVDSALGQRIAAEQAALAAAVRTVPSNGSNGSAGSGGSSMSKVASVPRPPLTTVGGITVASSIAPKLQQLLTEAGAAGFDLRGYGWRDGRNQVALRGQNCGGWTDFELYEKPPDQCSPPTARPGASMHERGLAVDFSVGGEFIESRDSAVFKWLAAHAPTYGFENLPSEPWHWSTTGG
;
A
#
# COMPACT_ATOMS: atom_id res chain seq x y z
N LEU A 1 17.18 80.48 14.99
CA LEU A 1 16.22 79.84 14.04
C LEU A 1 16.88 78.62 13.36
N ASP A 2 18.14 78.74 12.91
CA ASP A 2 18.87 77.73 12.15
C ASP A 2 19.10 76.44 12.95
N LEU A 3 19.40 76.51 14.27
CA LEU A 3 19.58 75.35 15.13
C LEU A 3 18.27 74.53 15.28
N LEU A 4 17.11 75.16 15.34
CA LEU A 4 15.82 74.49 15.40
C LEU A 4 15.41 73.84 14.10
N GLN A 5 15.80 74.43 12.97
CA GLN A 5 15.57 73.84 11.64
C GLN A 5 16.45 72.64 11.42
N GLY A 6 17.75 72.70 11.82
CA GLY A 6 18.66 71.54 11.73
C GLY A 6 18.19 70.36 12.61
N ALA A 7 17.75 70.64 13.84
CA ALA A 7 17.22 69.58 14.72
C ALA A 7 15.94 68.92 14.20
N ARG A 8 15.08 69.69 13.55
CA ARG A 8 13.89 69.13 12.88
C ARG A 8 14.25 68.22 11.70
N GLN A 9 15.19 68.66 10.88
CA GLN A 9 15.62 67.92 9.71
C GLN A 9 16.28 66.57 10.15
N GLU A 10 17.11 66.63 11.17
CA GLU A 10 17.73 65.39 11.74
C GLU A 10 16.67 64.44 12.32
N LEU A 11 15.63 64.93 12.99
CA LEU A 11 14.54 64.13 13.51
C LEU A 11 13.73 63.49 12.38
N ASP A 12 13.43 64.22 11.32
CA ASP A 12 12.71 63.71 10.16
C ASP A 12 13.52 62.60 9.43
N GLU A 13 14.83 62.79 9.27
CA GLU A 13 15.72 61.77 8.74
C GLU A 13 15.76 60.51 9.62
N GLN A 14 15.84 60.65 10.94
CA GLN A 14 15.81 59.53 11.88
C GLN A 14 14.46 58.79 11.82
N ARG A 15 13.35 59.48 11.70
CA ARG A 15 12.01 58.90 11.50
C ARG A 15 11.95 58.08 10.21
N ALA A 16 12.38 58.66 9.08
CA ALA A 16 12.41 58.01 7.80
C ALA A 16 13.27 56.71 7.81
N ARG A 17 14.44 56.76 8.47
CA ARG A 17 15.30 55.57 8.67
C ARG A 17 14.62 54.50 9.53
N ALA A 18 13.94 54.91 10.61
CA ALA A 18 13.22 53.99 11.48
C ALA A 18 12.04 53.33 10.79
N GLU A 19 11.27 54.08 9.99
CA GLU A 19 10.17 53.56 9.17
C GLU A 19 10.66 52.54 8.15
N LYS A 20 11.73 52.88 7.39
CA LYS A 20 12.33 51.94 6.44
C LYS A 20 12.85 50.66 7.12
N SER A 21 13.55 50.79 8.26
CA SER A 21 14.02 49.62 9.01
C SER A 21 12.88 48.74 9.49
N ARG A 22 11.73 49.32 9.84
CA ARG A 22 10.53 48.59 10.22
C ARG A 22 9.91 47.84 9.04
N GLU A 23 9.85 48.47 7.87
CA GLU A 23 9.40 47.83 6.63
C GLU A 23 10.30 46.65 6.26
N ASP A 24 11.60 46.86 6.22
CA ASP A 24 12.57 45.80 5.93
C ASP A 24 12.48 44.63 6.92
N ALA A 25 12.23 44.90 8.21
CA ALA A 25 12.00 43.88 9.23
C ALA A 25 10.70 43.09 9.01
N LEU A 26 9.59 43.75 8.62
CA LEU A 26 8.34 43.12 8.31
C LEU A 26 8.43 42.21 7.05
N GLU A 27 9.12 42.68 6.02
CA GLU A 27 9.38 41.84 4.82
C GLU A 27 10.29 40.65 5.16
N ALA A 28 11.29 40.84 5.98
CA ALA A 28 12.15 39.73 6.43
C ALA A 28 11.38 38.69 7.26
N ALA A 29 10.47 39.15 8.12
CA ALA A 29 9.60 38.27 8.90
C ALA A 29 8.63 37.48 7.99
N ALA A 30 8.02 38.13 7.00
CA ALA A 30 7.13 37.48 6.03
C ALA A 30 7.88 36.39 5.22
N ARG A 31 9.11 36.70 4.75
CA ARG A 31 9.94 35.72 4.04
C ARG A 31 10.35 34.53 4.93
N ALA A 32 10.61 34.79 6.20
CA ALA A 32 10.94 33.73 7.16
C ALA A 32 9.74 32.80 7.41
N ASP A 33 8.54 33.34 7.52
CA ASP A 33 7.30 32.58 7.70
C ASP A 33 6.96 31.70 6.47
N GLU A 34 7.14 32.26 5.28
CA GLU A 34 7.02 31.50 4.02
C GLU A 34 8.03 30.36 3.92
N ALA A 35 9.29 30.61 4.30
CA ALA A 35 10.34 29.60 4.32
C ALA A 35 10.06 28.49 5.35
N LEU A 36 9.52 28.82 6.53
CA LEU A 36 9.10 27.85 7.53
C LEU A 36 7.95 26.97 7.02
N THR A 37 6.97 27.56 6.34
CA THR A 37 5.86 26.84 5.73
C THR A 37 6.36 25.87 4.65
N ALA A 38 7.25 26.32 3.78
CA ALA A 38 7.86 25.48 2.74
C ALA A 38 8.70 24.34 3.34
N LEU A 39 9.47 24.62 4.40
CA LEU A 39 10.26 23.60 5.11
C LEU A 39 9.36 22.54 5.77
N SER A 40 8.25 22.96 6.38
CA SER A 40 7.26 22.04 6.97
C SER A 40 6.65 21.12 5.91
N ALA A 41 6.27 21.66 4.76
CA ALA A 41 5.74 20.90 3.63
C ALA A 41 6.80 19.90 3.10
N ALA A 42 8.04 20.34 2.92
CA ALA A 42 9.12 19.47 2.45
C ALA A 42 9.42 18.33 3.45
N LYS A 43 9.39 18.62 4.76
CA LYS A 43 9.55 17.60 5.81
C LYS A 43 8.43 16.55 5.75
N SER A 44 7.19 16.98 5.60
CA SER A 44 6.03 16.05 5.46
C SER A 44 6.16 15.18 4.23
N GLN A 45 6.61 15.72 3.09
CA GLN A 45 6.88 14.93 1.88
C GLN A 45 8.01 13.91 2.10
N GLN A 46 9.09 14.30 2.78
CA GLN A 46 10.19 13.39 3.08
C GLN A 46 9.74 12.24 3.97
N GLU A 47 8.95 12.51 5.01
CA GLU A 47 8.40 11.49 5.90
C GLU A 47 7.46 10.54 5.15
N SER A 48 6.60 11.06 4.29
CA SER A 48 5.74 10.27 3.41
C SER A 48 6.56 9.35 2.49
N PHE A 49 7.58 9.89 1.84
CA PHE A 49 8.47 9.10 0.99
C PHE A 49 9.20 8.00 1.77
N ALA A 50 9.70 8.32 2.98
CA ALA A 50 10.37 7.35 3.84
C ALA A 50 9.43 6.19 4.24
N ARG A 51 8.15 6.48 4.53
CA ARG A 51 7.14 5.45 4.78
C ARG A 51 6.89 4.57 3.56
N GLN A 52 6.72 5.16 2.38
CA GLN A 52 6.55 4.41 1.13
C GLN A 52 7.74 3.49 0.84
N VAL A 53 8.96 3.97 1.05
CA VAL A 53 10.17 3.14 0.89
C VAL A 53 10.18 1.99 1.87
N ARG A 54 9.81 2.24 3.15
CA ARG A 54 9.72 1.19 4.17
C ARG A 54 8.70 0.12 3.77
N THR A 55 7.48 0.53 3.38
CA THR A 55 6.45 -0.42 2.93
C THR A 55 6.94 -1.27 1.76
N ARG A 56 7.57 -0.65 0.74
CA ARG A 56 8.14 -1.41 -0.39
C ARG A 56 9.27 -2.34 0.01
N LEU A 57 10.09 -1.94 0.99
CA LEU A 57 11.14 -2.80 1.51
C LEU A 57 10.56 -4.00 2.24
N ASP A 58 9.56 -3.79 3.09
CA ASP A 58 8.89 -4.87 3.81
C ASP A 58 8.21 -5.86 2.84
N GLU A 59 7.56 -5.36 1.77
CA GLU A 59 7.02 -6.20 0.69
C GLU A 59 8.12 -7.03 0.01
N LYS A 60 9.27 -6.42 -0.30
CA LYS A 60 10.39 -7.14 -0.96
C LYS A 60 11.06 -8.14 -0.04
N LEU A 61 11.14 -7.86 1.24
CA LEU A 61 11.64 -8.82 2.24
C LEU A 61 10.68 -10.01 2.38
N ALA A 62 9.38 -9.77 2.37
CA ALA A 62 8.37 -10.83 2.38
C ALA A 62 8.45 -11.71 1.11
N ASP A 63 8.61 -11.09 -0.08
CA ASP A 63 8.84 -11.80 -1.35
C ASP A 63 10.09 -12.69 -1.27
N ALA A 64 11.20 -12.14 -0.80
CA ALA A 64 12.46 -12.88 -0.67
C ALA A 64 12.36 -14.05 0.32
N TYR A 65 11.69 -13.83 1.45
CA TYR A 65 11.43 -14.89 2.42
C TYR A 65 10.59 -16.01 1.82
N TYR A 66 9.48 -15.67 1.15
CA TYR A 66 8.62 -16.64 0.46
C TYR A 66 9.41 -17.47 -0.56
N LEU A 67 10.20 -16.81 -1.42
CA LEU A 67 11.03 -17.50 -2.40
C LEU A 67 12.01 -18.48 -1.75
N SER A 68 12.63 -18.10 -0.63
CA SER A 68 13.52 -18.99 0.12
C SER A 68 12.81 -20.24 0.67
N GLN A 69 11.55 -20.10 1.09
CA GLN A 69 10.73 -21.23 1.56
C GLN A 69 10.35 -22.16 0.40
N VAL A 70 9.98 -21.60 -0.77
CA VAL A 70 9.69 -22.38 -1.98
C VAL A 70 10.91 -23.14 -2.44
N ASP A 71 12.09 -22.51 -2.47
CA ASP A 71 13.35 -23.15 -2.84
C ASP A 71 13.69 -24.29 -1.88
N SER A 72 13.50 -24.09 -0.58
CA SER A 72 13.71 -25.11 0.43
C SER A 72 12.76 -26.30 0.25
N ALA A 73 11.47 -26.04 0.06
CA ALA A 73 10.45 -27.07 -0.16
C ALA A 73 10.71 -27.86 -1.46
N LEU A 74 11.10 -27.16 -2.55
CA LEU A 74 11.46 -27.77 -3.82
C LEU A 74 12.70 -28.66 -3.67
N GLY A 75 13.73 -28.16 -2.97
CA GLY A 75 14.94 -28.93 -2.67
C GLY A 75 14.64 -30.23 -1.90
N GLN A 76 13.79 -30.18 -0.88
CA GLN A 76 13.34 -31.37 -0.13
C GLN A 76 12.59 -32.36 -1.03
N ARG A 77 11.72 -31.89 -1.93
CA ARG A 77 11.00 -32.75 -2.88
C ARG A 77 11.94 -33.43 -3.86
N ILE A 78 12.85 -32.67 -4.46
CA ILE A 78 13.85 -33.22 -5.38
C ILE A 78 14.65 -34.31 -4.67
N ALA A 79 15.08 -34.08 -3.44
CA ALA A 79 15.81 -35.09 -2.64
C ALA A 79 14.96 -36.34 -2.36
N ALA A 80 13.67 -36.16 -2.02
CA ALA A 80 12.74 -37.26 -1.77
C ALA A 80 12.47 -38.07 -3.07
N GLU A 81 12.25 -37.43 -4.19
CA GLU A 81 12.06 -38.08 -5.50
C GLU A 81 13.31 -38.83 -5.95
N GLN A 82 14.49 -38.25 -5.76
CA GLN A 82 15.76 -38.92 -6.03
C GLN A 82 15.96 -40.15 -5.14
N ALA A 83 15.64 -40.06 -3.87
CA ALA A 83 15.70 -41.20 -2.94
C ALA A 83 14.70 -42.31 -3.34
N ALA A 84 13.48 -41.95 -3.73
CA ALA A 84 12.47 -42.88 -4.21
C ALA A 84 12.88 -43.59 -5.52
N LEU A 85 13.43 -42.85 -6.45
CA LEU A 85 14.01 -43.40 -7.70
C LEU A 85 15.17 -44.36 -7.41
N ALA A 86 16.08 -43.98 -6.53
CA ALA A 86 17.21 -44.85 -6.14
C ALA A 86 16.74 -46.12 -5.41
N ALA A 87 15.67 -46.07 -4.64
CA ALA A 87 15.04 -47.22 -4.01
C ALA A 87 14.37 -48.13 -5.06
N ALA A 88 13.63 -47.55 -6.01
CA ALA A 88 12.95 -48.28 -7.09
C ALA A 88 13.94 -49.02 -8.00
N VAL A 89 15.08 -48.40 -8.33
CA VAL A 89 16.15 -49.04 -9.13
C VAL A 89 16.76 -50.23 -8.41
N ARG A 90 16.83 -50.24 -7.06
CA ARG A 90 17.35 -51.33 -6.27
C ARG A 90 16.35 -52.51 -6.13
N THR A 91 15.06 -52.27 -6.39
CA THR A 91 14.00 -53.27 -6.23
C THR A 91 13.54 -53.88 -7.56
N VAL A 92 14.18 -53.59 -8.67
CA VAL A 92 13.84 -54.24 -9.94
C VAL A 92 14.38 -55.67 -9.93
N PRO A 93 13.53 -56.70 -9.72
CA PRO A 93 13.89 -58.07 -10.04
C PRO A 93 13.92 -58.16 -11.58
N SER A 94 14.97 -58.67 -12.13
CA SER A 94 14.99 -59.05 -13.53
C SER A 94 14.00 -60.17 -13.78
N ASN A 95 12.76 -59.86 -13.99
CA ASN A 95 11.86 -60.65 -14.85
C ASN A 95 10.49 -60.03 -15.10
N GLY A 96 10.01 -60.19 -16.29
CA GLY A 96 9.01 -59.54 -17.06
C GLY A 96 7.57 -59.43 -16.54
N SER A 97 6.87 -58.63 -17.30
CA SER A 97 5.43 -58.54 -17.60
C SER A 97 4.47 -57.82 -16.65
N ASN A 98 3.86 -56.75 -17.22
CA ASN A 98 2.49 -56.24 -17.08
C ASN A 98 1.94 -55.93 -15.71
N GLY A 99 1.60 -54.63 -15.51
CA GLY A 99 0.68 -54.21 -14.47
C GLY A 99 0.57 -52.70 -14.33
N SER A 100 -0.43 -52.16 -14.97
CA SER A 100 -1.28 -51.01 -14.64
C SER A 100 -0.66 -49.91 -13.74
N ALA A 101 -0.39 -48.75 -14.32
CA ALA A 101 -0.06 -47.53 -13.63
C ALA A 101 -1.26 -47.04 -12.83
N GLY A 102 -1.20 -47.23 -11.50
CA GLY A 102 -2.04 -46.53 -10.53
C GLY A 102 -1.61 -45.06 -10.42
N SER A 103 -2.43 -44.17 -10.91
CA SER A 103 -2.29 -42.71 -10.77
C SER A 103 -2.43 -42.32 -9.29
N GLY A 104 -1.29 -42.27 -8.58
CA GLY A 104 -1.19 -41.62 -7.28
C GLY A 104 -1.09 -40.10 -7.47
N GLY A 105 -2.23 -39.43 -7.59
CA GLY A 105 -2.30 -37.99 -7.67
C GLY A 105 -1.75 -37.37 -6.40
N SER A 106 -0.53 -36.86 -6.45
CA SER A 106 0.04 -35.99 -5.40
C SER A 106 -0.82 -34.74 -5.24
N SER A 107 -1.41 -34.61 -4.07
CA SER A 107 -2.12 -33.43 -3.61
C SER A 107 -1.19 -32.22 -3.50
N MET A 108 -0.93 -31.56 -4.62
CA MET A 108 -0.25 -30.28 -4.69
C MET A 108 -1.08 -29.27 -5.49
N SER A 109 -2.23 -28.89 -4.93
CA SER A 109 -3.02 -27.80 -5.51
C SER A 109 -3.95 -27.21 -4.46
N LYS A 110 -3.38 -26.64 -3.40
CA LYS A 110 -4.14 -25.77 -2.49
C LYS A 110 -3.58 -24.33 -2.43
N VAL A 111 -2.77 -23.91 -3.37
CA VAL A 111 -2.67 -22.50 -3.68
C VAL A 111 -3.78 -22.24 -4.69
N ALA A 112 -4.95 -21.86 -4.23
CA ALA A 112 -5.95 -21.26 -5.09
C ALA A 112 -5.40 -19.92 -5.55
N SER A 113 -4.51 -19.95 -6.56
CA SER A 113 -4.06 -18.74 -7.21
C SER A 113 -5.27 -18.17 -7.95
N VAL A 114 -5.81 -17.07 -7.45
CA VAL A 114 -6.73 -16.25 -8.25
C VAL A 114 -6.00 -15.92 -9.53
N PRO A 115 -6.53 -16.25 -10.72
CA PRO A 115 -5.89 -15.84 -11.96
C PRO A 115 -5.70 -14.32 -11.93
N ARG A 116 -4.49 -13.84 -12.25
CA ARG A 116 -4.22 -12.42 -12.33
C ARG A 116 -5.20 -11.76 -13.30
N PRO A 117 -6.03 -10.81 -12.86
CA PRO A 117 -6.96 -10.12 -13.75
C PRO A 117 -6.18 -9.22 -14.72
N PRO A 118 -6.78 -8.83 -15.87
CA PRO A 118 -6.26 -7.70 -16.65
C PRO A 118 -6.17 -6.47 -15.77
N LEU A 119 -5.00 -5.84 -15.71
CA LEU A 119 -4.70 -4.72 -14.82
C LEU A 119 -4.51 -3.42 -15.59
N THR A 120 -4.92 -2.31 -14.98
CA THR A 120 -4.73 -0.94 -15.46
C THR A 120 -4.31 -0.05 -14.29
N THR A 121 -3.37 0.86 -14.53
CA THR A 121 -2.94 1.84 -13.52
C THR A 121 -3.61 3.18 -13.78
N VAL A 122 -4.27 3.72 -12.76
CA VAL A 122 -5.02 4.98 -12.77
C VAL A 122 -4.59 5.82 -11.57
N GLY A 123 -4.10 7.03 -11.80
CA GLY A 123 -3.64 7.91 -10.72
C GLY A 123 -2.51 7.31 -9.84
N GLY A 124 -1.73 6.38 -10.40
CA GLY A 124 -0.70 5.62 -9.66
C GLY A 124 -1.24 4.39 -8.92
N ILE A 125 -2.54 4.11 -8.97
CA ILE A 125 -3.19 2.96 -8.34
C ILE A 125 -3.44 1.88 -9.39
N THR A 126 -2.90 0.67 -9.20
CA THR A 126 -3.10 -0.46 -10.10
C THR A 126 -4.32 -1.26 -9.65
N VAL A 127 -5.30 -1.44 -10.54
CA VAL A 127 -6.55 -2.17 -10.28
C VAL A 127 -6.93 -3.05 -11.47
N ALA A 128 -7.94 -3.90 -11.32
CA ALA A 128 -8.53 -4.61 -12.45
C ALA A 128 -9.05 -3.62 -13.49
N SER A 129 -8.80 -3.90 -14.77
CA SER A 129 -9.22 -3.04 -15.88
C SER A 129 -10.72 -2.78 -15.90
N SER A 130 -11.51 -3.68 -15.33
CA SER A 130 -12.98 -3.57 -15.22
C SER A 130 -13.46 -2.41 -14.36
N ILE A 131 -12.70 -2.03 -13.31
CA ILE A 131 -13.05 -0.93 -12.40
C ILE A 131 -12.25 0.35 -12.67
N ALA A 132 -11.21 0.28 -13.48
CA ALA A 132 -10.30 1.40 -13.74
C ALA A 132 -11.02 2.69 -14.25
N PRO A 133 -12.02 2.63 -15.15
CA PRO A 133 -12.74 3.83 -15.56
C PRO A 133 -13.52 4.50 -14.43
N LYS A 134 -14.12 3.74 -13.55
CA LYS A 134 -14.86 4.24 -12.39
C LYS A 134 -13.91 4.85 -11.34
N LEU A 135 -12.77 4.20 -11.11
CA LEU A 135 -11.72 4.76 -10.26
C LEU A 135 -11.19 6.08 -10.81
N GLN A 136 -10.97 6.18 -12.13
CA GLN A 136 -10.52 7.44 -12.77
C GLN A 136 -11.51 8.58 -12.53
N GLN A 137 -12.80 8.31 -12.65
CA GLN A 137 -13.84 9.30 -12.41
C GLN A 137 -13.85 9.74 -10.93
N LEU A 138 -13.81 8.80 -10.00
CA LEU A 138 -13.75 9.10 -8.56
C LEU A 138 -12.53 9.96 -8.20
N LEU A 139 -11.33 9.61 -8.72
CA LEU A 139 -10.10 10.38 -8.46
C LEU A 139 -10.17 11.79 -9.06
N THR A 140 -10.80 11.92 -10.23
CA THR A 140 -10.98 13.24 -10.89
C THR A 140 -11.92 14.13 -10.06
N GLU A 141 -13.02 13.58 -9.57
CA GLU A 141 -13.97 14.31 -8.73
C GLU A 141 -13.36 14.66 -7.36
N ALA A 142 -12.60 13.75 -6.76
CA ALA A 142 -11.87 14.02 -5.53
C ALA A 142 -10.88 15.17 -5.70
N GLY A 143 -10.13 15.18 -6.81
CA GLY A 143 -9.22 16.28 -7.14
C GLY A 143 -9.92 17.62 -7.30
N ALA A 144 -11.09 17.64 -7.94
CA ALA A 144 -11.92 18.84 -8.05
C ALA A 144 -12.46 19.33 -6.69
N ALA A 145 -12.67 18.42 -5.74
CA ALA A 145 -13.03 18.72 -4.36
C ALA A 145 -11.83 19.08 -3.46
N GLY A 146 -10.60 19.09 -3.99
CA GLY A 146 -9.38 19.43 -3.27
C GLY A 146 -8.70 18.26 -2.55
N PHE A 147 -9.10 17.01 -2.81
CA PHE A 147 -8.49 15.82 -2.22
C PHE A 147 -7.55 15.15 -3.23
N ASP A 148 -6.24 15.16 -2.96
CA ASP A 148 -5.26 14.37 -3.74
C ASP A 148 -5.26 12.92 -3.23
N LEU A 149 -6.26 12.15 -3.69
CA LEU A 149 -6.39 10.74 -3.34
C LEU A 149 -5.30 9.92 -4.02
N ARG A 150 -4.59 9.15 -3.23
CA ARG A 150 -3.65 8.11 -3.63
C ARG A 150 -4.10 6.79 -3.02
N GLY A 151 -3.38 5.71 -3.27
CA GLY A 151 -3.73 4.45 -2.62
C GLY A 151 -2.99 3.26 -3.17
N TYR A 152 -3.33 2.11 -2.60
CA TYR A 152 -2.83 0.80 -2.97
C TYR A 152 -3.99 -0.08 -3.46
N GLY A 153 -3.87 -0.62 -4.66
CA GLY A 153 -4.93 -1.41 -5.29
C GLY A 153 -4.63 -2.90 -5.33
N TRP A 154 -4.28 -3.42 -6.53
CA TRP A 154 -4.04 -4.85 -6.73
C TRP A 154 -2.85 -5.37 -5.93
N ARG A 155 -3.03 -6.55 -5.33
CA ARG A 155 -2.04 -7.30 -4.58
C ARG A 155 -1.81 -8.67 -5.24
N ASP A 156 -0.55 -9.01 -5.53
CA ASP A 156 -0.21 -10.36 -5.98
C ASP A 156 -0.52 -11.41 -4.89
N GLY A 157 -0.97 -12.60 -5.30
CA GLY A 157 -1.34 -13.65 -4.35
C GLY A 157 -0.20 -14.09 -3.43
N ARG A 158 1.06 -13.98 -3.87
CA ARG A 158 2.23 -14.25 -3.01
C ARG A 158 2.34 -13.22 -1.88
N ASN A 159 2.07 -11.96 -2.18
CA ASN A 159 2.04 -10.90 -1.17
C ASN A 159 0.87 -11.07 -0.21
N GLN A 160 -0.25 -11.62 -0.66
CA GLN A 160 -1.37 -11.98 0.22
C GLN A 160 -0.98 -13.12 1.17
N VAL A 161 -0.28 -14.15 0.70
CA VAL A 161 0.25 -15.23 1.54
C VAL A 161 1.23 -14.67 2.57
N ALA A 162 2.15 -13.79 2.14
CA ALA A 162 3.12 -13.16 3.03
C ALA A 162 2.44 -12.32 4.12
N LEU A 163 1.48 -11.47 3.74
CA LEU A 163 0.70 -10.66 4.67
C LEU A 163 -0.05 -11.53 5.67
N ARG A 164 -0.60 -12.64 5.20
CA ARG A 164 -1.32 -13.56 6.07
C ARG A 164 -0.40 -14.24 7.08
N GLY A 165 0.76 -14.72 6.66
CA GLY A 165 1.76 -15.30 7.57
C GLY A 165 2.17 -14.35 8.69
N GLN A 166 2.35 -13.07 8.36
CA GLN A 166 2.68 -12.02 9.33
C GLN A 166 1.52 -11.76 10.31
N ASN A 167 0.31 -11.58 9.80
CA ASN A 167 -0.83 -11.12 10.59
C ASN A 167 -1.53 -12.26 11.34
N CYS A 168 -1.40 -13.51 10.87
CA CYS A 168 -2.07 -14.67 11.48
C CYS A 168 -1.18 -15.45 12.43
N GLY A 169 0.09 -15.05 12.59
CA GLY A 169 1.00 -15.59 13.60
C GLY A 169 1.74 -16.85 13.20
N GLY A 170 1.82 -17.16 11.91
CA GLY A 170 2.56 -18.32 11.44
C GLY A 170 2.46 -18.59 9.95
N TRP A 171 3.21 -19.61 9.51
CA TRP A 171 3.41 -19.93 8.10
C TRP A 171 2.98 -21.36 7.77
N THR A 172 2.23 -22.02 8.68
CA THR A 172 1.67 -23.34 8.40
C THR A 172 0.41 -23.20 7.54
N ASP A 173 -0.03 -24.31 6.95
CA ASP A 173 -1.25 -24.32 6.14
C ASP A 173 -2.47 -23.81 6.92
N PHE A 174 -2.48 -24.06 8.25
CA PHE A 174 -3.56 -23.57 9.10
C PHE A 174 -3.60 -22.03 9.13
N GLU A 175 -2.50 -21.34 9.48
CA GLU A 175 -2.46 -19.87 9.53
C GLU A 175 -2.70 -19.27 8.16
N LEU A 176 -2.13 -19.87 7.11
CA LEU A 176 -2.20 -19.29 5.77
C LEU A 176 -3.58 -19.48 5.12
N TYR A 177 -4.19 -20.69 5.25
CA TYR A 177 -5.36 -21.04 4.44
C TYR A 177 -6.62 -21.39 5.24
N GLU A 178 -6.51 -21.74 6.52
CA GLU A 178 -7.64 -22.24 7.29
C GLU A 178 -8.09 -21.31 8.42
N LYS A 179 -7.16 -20.64 9.12
CA LYS A 179 -7.46 -19.75 10.24
C LYS A 179 -8.47 -18.67 9.81
N PRO A 180 -9.54 -18.40 10.60
CA PRO A 180 -10.49 -17.33 10.30
C PRO A 180 -9.81 -15.96 10.17
N PRO A 181 -10.23 -15.11 9.22
CA PRO A 181 -9.62 -13.77 9.02
C PRO A 181 -9.65 -12.89 10.27
N ASP A 182 -10.73 -12.93 11.04
CA ASP A 182 -10.94 -12.19 12.29
C ASP A 182 -10.05 -12.63 13.46
N GLN A 183 -9.41 -13.80 13.35
CA GLN A 183 -8.43 -14.28 14.31
C GLN A 183 -6.99 -13.85 13.98
N CYS A 184 -6.80 -13.11 12.91
CA CYS A 184 -5.53 -12.49 12.56
C CYS A 184 -5.48 -11.06 13.08
N SER A 185 -4.29 -10.52 13.33
CA SER A 185 -4.11 -9.15 13.83
C SER A 185 -3.07 -8.40 12.98
N PRO A 186 -3.51 -7.45 12.14
CA PRO A 186 -4.90 -7.12 11.81
C PRO A 186 -5.65 -8.25 11.08
N PRO A 187 -6.99 -8.22 11.04
CA PRO A 187 -7.80 -9.17 10.28
C PRO A 187 -7.34 -9.24 8.83
N THR A 188 -7.17 -10.46 8.30
CA THR A 188 -6.56 -10.62 6.98
C THR A 188 -7.25 -11.73 6.20
N ALA A 189 -7.75 -11.44 5.01
CA ALA A 189 -8.41 -12.39 4.13
C ALA A 189 -7.51 -13.57 3.77
N ARG A 190 -8.09 -14.74 3.56
CA ARG A 190 -7.37 -15.91 3.06
C ARG A 190 -6.86 -15.66 1.64
N PRO A 191 -5.71 -16.27 1.25
CA PRO A 191 -5.26 -16.24 -0.14
C PRO A 191 -6.38 -16.70 -1.08
N GLY A 192 -6.59 -15.95 -2.15
CA GLY A 192 -7.68 -16.17 -3.11
C GLY A 192 -9.02 -15.54 -2.74
N ALA A 193 -9.19 -15.05 -1.51
CA ALA A 193 -10.42 -14.40 -1.05
C ALA A 193 -10.33 -12.86 -1.00
N SER A 194 -9.12 -12.30 -1.00
CA SER A 194 -8.92 -10.85 -0.91
C SER A 194 -9.41 -10.12 -2.17
N MET A 195 -10.14 -9.03 -1.97
CA MET A 195 -10.56 -8.16 -3.08
C MET A 195 -9.37 -7.46 -3.75
N HIS A 196 -8.28 -7.24 -3.02
CA HIS A 196 -7.02 -6.75 -3.60
C HIS A 196 -6.41 -7.75 -4.59
N GLU A 197 -6.43 -9.07 -4.31
CA GLU A 197 -5.92 -10.07 -5.26
C GLU A 197 -6.72 -10.09 -6.57
N ARG A 198 -8.00 -9.76 -6.49
CA ARG A 198 -8.89 -9.61 -7.65
C ARG A 198 -8.75 -8.26 -8.35
N GLY A 199 -7.99 -7.33 -7.77
CA GLY A 199 -7.88 -5.95 -8.25
C GLY A 199 -9.15 -5.13 -8.09
N LEU A 200 -10.04 -5.51 -7.18
CA LEU A 200 -11.36 -4.92 -6.97
C LEU A 200 -11.46 -4.09 -5.69
N ALA A 201 -10.33 -3.82 -5.04
CA ALA A 201 -10.22 -2.97 -3.85
C ALA A 201 -9.13 -1.93 -4.00
N VAL A 202 -9.27 -0.84 -3.25
CA VAL A 202 -8.28 0.23 -3.08
C VAL A 202 -8.23 0.62 -1.61
N ASP A 203 -7.03 0.65 -1.05
CA ASP A 203 -6.75 1.30 0.24
C ASP A 203 -6.35 2.74 -0.04
N PHE A 204 -7.26 3.69 0.21
CA PHE A 204 -7.03 5.10 -0.09
C PHE A 204 -6.15 5.80 0.95
N SER A 205 -5.35 6.73 0.46
CA SER A 205 -4.48 7.60 1.25
C SER A 205 -4.52 9.04 0.76
N VAL A 206 -4.18 9.98 1.65
CA VAL A 206 -3.99 11.41 1.33
C VAL A 206 -2.70 11.86 1.99
N GLY A 207 -1.86 12.58 1.24
CA GLY A 207 -0.55 13.01 1.74
C GLY A 207 0.40 11.87 2.12
N GLY A 208 0.15 10.65 1.61
CA GLY A 208 0.94 9.45 1.90
C GLY A 208 0.49 8.66 3.14
N GLU A 209 -0.52 9.13 3.87
CA GLU A 209 -1.12 8.45 5.02
C GLU A 209 -2.43 7.79 4.64
N PHE A 210 -2.70 6.57 5.13
CA PHE A 210 -4.01 5.95 5.00
C PHE A 210 -5.09 6.78 5.70
N ILE A 211 -6.30 6.72 5.18
CA ILE A 211 -7.47 7.39 5.77
C ILE A 211 -7.91 6.59 7.00
N GLU A 212 -7.35 6.87 8.17
CA GLU A 212 -7.62 6.10 9.39
C GLU A 212 -8.86 6.57 10.15
N SER A 213 -9.29 7.83 9.94
CA SER A 213 -10.41 8.42 10.68
C SER A 213 -11.65 8.58 9.81
N ARG A 214 -12.77 8.04 10.28
CA ARG A 214 -14.10 8.26 9.71
C ARG A 214 -14.61 9.69 9.88
N ASP A 215 -14.01 10.44 10.81
CA ASP A 215 -14.36 11.85 11.04
C ASP A 215 -13.62 12.81 10.12
N SER A 216 -12.60 12.33 9.40
CA SER A 216 -11.86 13.14 8.44
C SER A 216 -12.76 13.64 7.31
N ALA A 217 -12.46 14.84 6.79
CA ALA A 217 -13.20 15.42 5.67
C ALA A 217 -13.14 14.52 4.43
N VAL A 218 -11.98 13.91 4.17
CA VAL A 218 -11.77 13.02 3.02
C VAL A 218 -12.60 11.73 3.14
N PHE A 219 -12.70 11.12 4.34
CA PHE A 219 -13.54 9.95 4.54
C PHE A 219 -15.02 10.28 4.32
N LYS A 220 -15.51 11.39 4.89
CA LYS A 220 -16.89 11.84 4.73
C LYS A 220 -17.22 12.11 3.26
N TRP A 221 -16.28 12.68 2.54
CA TRP A 221 -16.41 12.90 1.10
C TRP A 221 -16.48 11.56 0.36
N LEU A 222 -15.56 10.63 0.62
CA LEU A 222 -15.58 9.28 0.01
C LEU A 222 -16.87 8.54 0.33
N ALA A 223 -17.37 8.59 1.56
CA ALA A 223 -18.60 7.93 1.96
C ALA A 223 -19.84 8.45 1.20
N ALA A 224 -19.81 9.72 0.80
CA ALA A 224 -20.88 10.33 0.02
C ALA A 224 -20.77 10.04 -1.50
N HIS A 225 -19.56 9.91 -2.03
CA HIS A 225 -19.32 9.89 -3.49
C HIS A 225 -18.91 8.51 -4.04
N ALA A 226 -18.09 7.73 -3.31
CA ALA A 226 -17.53 6.48 -3.79
C ALA A 226 -18.59 5.42 -4.17
N PRO A 227 -19.75 5.32 -3.48
CA PRO A 227 -20.81 4.36 -3.87
C PRO A 227 -21.36 4.61 -5.28
N THR A 228 -21.40 5.86 -5.76
CA THR A 228 -21.82 6.21 -7.12
C THR A 228 -20.93 5.56 -8.20
N TYR A 229 -19.66 5.34 -7.83
CA TYR A 229 -18.67 4.67 -8.68
C TYR A 229 -18.53 3.16 -8.37
N GLY A 230 -19.38 2.64 -7.48
CA GLY A 230 -19.42 1.22 -7.12
C GLY A 230 -18.29 0.79 -6.17
N PHE A 231 -17.82 1.72 -5.33
CA PHE A 231 -16.91 1.41 -4.23
C PHE A 231 -17.62 1.58 -2.90
N GLU A 232 -17.58 0.54 -2.08
CA GLU A 232 -18.16 0.52 -0.74
C GLU A 232 -17.05 0.36 0.30
N ASN A 233 -17.21 1.00 1.45
CA ASN A 233 -16.21 0.94 2.51
C ASN A 233 -16.35 -0.33 3.35
N LEU A 234 -15.24 -0.95 3.71
CA LEU A 234 -15.18 -1.99 4.73
C LEU A 234 -15.37 -1.37 6.11
N PRO A 235 -16.39 -1.77 6.90
CA PRO A 235 -16.70 -1.12 8.18
C PRO A 235 -15.57 -1.12 9.22
N SER A 236 -14.66 -2.10 9.18
CA SER A 236 -13.51 -2.18 10.09
C SER A 236 -12.32 -1.32 9.66
N GLU A 237 -12.25 -0.91 8.38
CA GLU A 237 -11.08 -0.27 7.79
C GLU A 237 -11.49 1.00 7.00
N PRO A 238 -11.31 2.20 7.57
CA PRO A 238 -11.73 3.45 6.91
C PRO A 238 -11.06 3.70 5.56
N TRP A 239 -9.84 3.20 5.39
CA TRP A 239 -9.07 3.32 4.13
C TRP A 239 -9.51 2.36 3.04
N HIS A 240 -10.12 1.20 3.42
CA HIS A 240 -10.42 0.11 2.48
C HIS A 240 -11.77 0.31 1.78
N TRP A 241 -11.72 0.36 0.45
CA TRP A 241 -12.88 0.52 -0.43
C TRP A 241 -12.84 -0.51 -1.54
N SER A 242 -13.88 -1.31 -1.66
CA SER A 242 -13.97 -2.37 -2.66
C SER A 242 -15.32 -2.37 -3.37
N THR A 243 -15.46 -3.22 -4.38
CA THR A 243 -16.74 -3.36 -5.10
C THR A 243 -17.82 -4.09 -4.29
N THR A 244 -17.50 -4.57 -3.09
CA THR A 244 -18.43 -5.33 -2.23
C THR A 244 -18.43 -4.87 -0.77
N GLY A 245 -17.58 -3.91 -0.40
CA GLY A 245 -17.42 -3.45 0.97
C GLY A 245 -16.60 -4.39 1.87
N GLY A 246 -15.92 -5.39 1.30
CA GLY A 246 -15.14 -6.35 2.09
C GLY A 246 -14.27 -7.26 1.26
#